data_b4b833277daa97b63cd7e8c5c6a0c7c9
#
_entry.id   b4b833277daa97b63cd7e8c5c6a0c7c9
#
_cell.length_a   1.000
_cell.length_b   1.000
_cell.length_c   1.000
_cell.angle_alpha   90.00
_cell.angle_beta   90.00
_cell.angle_gamma   90.00
#
_symmetry.space_group_name_H-M   'P 1'
#
loop_
_entity.id
_entity.type
_entity.pdbx_description
1 polymer ?
#
loop_
_entity_poly.entity_id
_entity_poly.type
_entity_poly.pdbx_seq_one_letter_code
_entity_poly.pdbx_strand_id
1 'polypeptide(L)'
;MAKYDDGFKRKVVEAYQNGESGYGTLAQRFGISHFSLVRKWVKIVEARGFEALQRRRTKQHYTSQFKQNVLHYYLNSGDSYLDVALQYGLPSGDLLQSWHQKFLREGIEGLSPKQKGRPSMSKKKKQIQPKKPMTREQALEQENELLRAELAFIKKLRALGMDVPERLKNEMPESSTNSEVSSD
;
A
#
# COMPACT_ATOMS: atom_id res chain seq x y z
N MET A 1 -4.67 -25.27 13.86
CA MET A 1 -4.51 -26.06 12.62
C MET A 1 -4.98 -25.27 11.42
N ALA A 2 -4.49 -25.53 10.20
CA ALA A 2 -5.03 -24.90 8.99
C ALA A 2 -6.36 -25.61 8.64
N LYS A 3 -7.39 -24.83 8.24
CA LYS A 3 -8.71 -25.39 7.89
C LYS A 3 -8.65 -26.39 6.70
N TYR A 4 -7.70 -26.18 5.79
CA TYR A 4 -7.48 -27.04 4.61
C TYR A 4 -6.01 -27.46 4.57
N ASP A 5 -5.77 -28.75 4.45
CA ASP A 5 -4.47 -29.37 4.29
C ASP A 5 -3.88 -29.11 2.90
N ASP A 6 -2.57 -29.23 2.76
CA ASP A 6 -1.89 -28.96 1.51
C ASP A 6 -2.23 -30.01 0.44
N GLY A 7 -2.38 -31.26 0.83
CA GLY A 7 -2.86 -32.35 -0.05
C GLY A 7 -4.29 -32.12 -0.54
N PHE A 8 -5.16 -31.60 0.31
CA PHE A 8 -6.51 -31.22 -0.07
C PHE A 8 -6.52 -30.09 -1.10
N LYS A 9 -5.74 -29.01 -0.86
CA LYS A 9 -5.63 -27.90 -1.81
C LYS A 9 -5.14 -28.37 -3.18
N ARG A 10 -4.15 -29.28 -3.19
CA ARG A 10 -3.61 -29.87 -4.42
C ARG A 10 -4.71 -30.57 -5.23
N LYS A 11 -5.47 -31.46 -4.59
CA LYS A 11 -6.59 -32.16 -5.24
C LYS A 11 -7.60 -31.22 -5.88
N VAL A 12 -7.95 -30.12 -5.19
CA VAL A 12 -8.89 -29.13 -5.70
C VAL A 12 -8.34 -28.40 -6.93
N VAL A 13 -7.05 -28.05 -6.92
CA VAL A 13 -6.41 -27.37 -8.05
C VAL A 13 -6.23 -28.32 -9.22
N GLU A 14 -5.85 -29.57 -9.00
CA GLU A 14 -5.76 -30.62 -10.03
C GLU A 14 -7.12 -30.85 -10.71
N ALA A 15 -8.22 -30.93 -9.94
CA ALA A 15 -9.57 -31.04 -10.48
C ALA A 15 -9.95 -29.85 -11.38
N TYR A 16 -9.51 -28.63 -11.01
CA TYR A 16 -9.68 -27.45 -11.86
C TYR A 16 -8.86 -27.53 -13.14
N GLN A 17 -7.57 -27.89 -13.04
CA GLN A 17 -6.67 -28.00 -14.20
C GLN A 17 -7.08 -29.09 -15.17
N ASN A 18 -7.68 -30.17 -14.66
CA ASN A 18 -8.27 -31.23 -15.49
C ASN A 18 -9.58 -30.81 -16.18
N GLY A 19 -10.07 -29.59 -15.93
CA GLY A 19 -11.30 -29.09 -16.56
C GLY A 19 -12.60 -29.71 -15.99
N GLU A 20 -12.53 -30.32 -14.78
CA GLU A 20 -13.72 -31.01 -14.21
C GLU A 20 -14.86 -30.04 -13.93
N SER A 21 -14.58 -28.84 -13.47
CA SER A 21 -15.59 -27.82 -13.14
C SER A 21 -15.01 -26.44 -12.87
N GLY A 22 -15.89 -25.41 -12.86
CA GLY A 22 -15.51 -24.04 -12.48
C GLY A 22 -15.33 -23.88 -10.97
N TYR A 23 -14.76 -22.74 -10.56
CA TYR A 23 -14.42 -22.42 -9.16
C TYR A 23 -15.59 -22.60 -8.18
N GLY A 24 -16.81 -22.19 -8.59
CA GLY A 24 -18.01 -22.28 -7.75
C GLY A 24 -18.44 -23.73 -7.51
N THR A 25 -18.51 -24.53 -8.56
CA THR A 25 -18.91 -25.93 -8.49
C THR A 25 -17.88 -26.75 -7.70
N LEU A 26 -16.58 -26.51 -7.93
CA LEU A 26 -15.52 -27.14 -7.14
C LEU A 26 -15.61 -26.76 -5.66
N ALA A 27 -15.88 -25.48 -5.34
CA ALA A 27 -16.06 -25.06 -3.96
C ALA A 27 -17.22 -25.80 -3.29
N GLN A 28 -18.35 -25.96 -3.95
CA GLN A 28 -19.49 -26.73 -3.44
C GLN A 28 -19.14 -28.21 -3.28
N ARG A 29 -18.58 -28.85 -4.32
CA ARG A 29 -18.21 -30.29 -4.33
C ARG A 29 -17.22 -30.63 -3.20
N PHE A 30 -16.23 -29.78 -2.96
CA PHE A 30 -15.21 -30.01 -1.94
C PHE A 30 -15.54 -29.39 -0.57
N GLY A 31 -16.75 -28.86 -0.36
CA GLY A 31 -17.15 -28.26 0.92
C GLY A 31 -16.34 -27.03 1.33
N ILE A 32 -15.88 -26.26 0.35
CA ILE A 32 -15.10 -25.04 0.57
C ILE A 32 -16.05 -23.86 0.78
N SER A 33 -15.86 -23.12 1.86
CA SER A 33 -16.79 -22.04 2.27
C SER A 33 -16.98 -20.93 1.23
N HIS A 34 -15.99 -20.69 0.34
CA HIS A 34 -16.10 -19.65 -0.68
C HIS A 34 -15.23 -19.97 -1.90
N PHE A 35 -15.78 -19.77 -3.10
CA PHE A 35 -15.10 -20.06 -4.36
C PHE A 35 -13.80 -19.24 -4.57
N SER A 36 -13.67 -18.08 -3.93
CA SER A 36 -12.47 -17.26 -4.02
C SER A 36 -11.22 -17.96 -3.46
N LEU A 37 -11.39 -18.93 -2.55
CA LEU A 37 -10.28 -19.73 -2.05
C LEU A 37 -9.75 -20.67 -3.14
N VAL A 38 -10.64 -21.30 -3.91
CA VAL A 38 -10.25 -22.13 -5.05
C VAL A 38 -9.50 -21.28 -6.07
N ARG A 39 -10.07 -20.15 -6.48
CA ARG A 39 -9.42 -19.20 -7.39
C ARG A 39 -8.04 -18.77 -6.89
N LYS A 40 -7.92 -18.45 -5.59
CA LYS A 40 -6.64 -18.07 -4.97
C LYS A 40 -5.60 -19.18 -5.08
N TRP A 41 -5.99 -20.44 -4.81
CA TRP A 41 -5.06 -21.57 -4.90
C TRP A 41 -4.63 -21.85 -6.33
N VAL A 42 -5.55 -21.78 -7.29
CA VAL A 42 -5.25 -21.94 -8.71
C VAL A 42 -4.24 -20.87 -9.17
N LYS A 43 -4.50 -19.59 -8.91
CA LYS A 43 -3.56 -18.51 -9.25
C LYS A 43 -2.16 -18.70 -8.62
N ILE A 44 -2.09 -19.17 -7.37
CA ILE A 44 -0.81 -19.46 -6.71
C ILE A 44 -0.06 -20.56 -7.43
N VAL A 45 -0.75 -21.63 -7.82
CA VAL A 45 -0.13 -22.78 -8.51
C VAL A 45 0.29 -22.40 -9.93
N GLU A 46 -0.53 -21.65 -10.66
CA GLU A 46 -0.19 -21.15 -12.00
C GLU A 46 1.07 -20.26 -11.97
N ALA A 47 1.19 -19.40 -10.94
CA ALA A 47 2.34 -18.49 -10.84
C ALA A 47 3.60 -19.14 -10.26
N ARG A 48 3.50 -20.16 -9.38
CA ARG A 48 4.63 -20.65 -8.58
C ARG A 48 4.68 -22.16 -8.37
N GLY A 49 3.77 -22.89 -8.98
CA GLY A 49 3.65 -24.34 -8.80
C GLY A 49 3.05 -24.77 -7.46
N PHE A 50 2.83 -26.07 -7.33
CA PHE A 50 2.17 -26.70 -6.18
C PHE A 50 2.90 -26.49 -4.85
N GLU A 51 4.23 -26.36 -4.87
CA GLU A 51 5.06 -26.12 -3.68
C GLU A 51 4.68 -24.82 -2.94
N ALA A 52 4.15 -23.84 -3.68
CA ALA A 52 3.72 -22.58 -3.11
C ALA A 52 2.44 -22.67 -2.26
N LEU A 53 1.69 -23.78 -2.35
CA LEU A 53 0.53 -24.07 -1.49
C LEU A 53 0.94 -24.50 -0.08
N GLN A 54 2.18 -24.95 0.11
CA GLN A 54 2.67 -25.40 1.40
C GLN A 54 2.75 -24.25 2.40
N ARG A 55 2.39 -24.57 3.65
CA ARG A 55 2.49 -23.60 4.74
C ARG A 55 3.94 -23.30 5.07
N ARG A 56 4.38 -22.07 4.85
CA ARG A 56 5.70 -21.63 5.30
C ARG A 56 5.76 -21.66 6.83
N ARG A 57 6.72 -22.36 7.39
CA ARG A 57 6.95 -22.47 8.85
C ARG A 57 7.60 -21.23 9.44
N THR A 58 8.36 -20.50 8.65
CA THR A 58 9.12 -19.32 9.10
C THR A 58 8.43 -18.03 8.64
N LYS A 59 8.38 -17.04 9.54
CA LYS A 59 7.92 -15.69 9.19
C LYS A 59 9.02 -14.97 8.43
N GLN A 60 8.70 -14.48 7.24
CA GLN A 60 9.60 -13.59 6.51
C GLN A 60 9.53 -12.18 7.10
N HIS A 61 10.69 -11.55 7.25
CA HIS A 61 10.81 -10.16 7.64
C HIS A 61 11.06 -9.32 6.37
N TYR A 62 10.29 -8.26 6.23
CA TYR A 62 10.39 -7.34 5.11
C TYR A 62 10.84 -5.98 5.62
N THR A 63 11.82 -5.37 4.94
CA THR A 63 12.29 -4.02 5.25
C THR A 63 11.21 -2.98 4.96
N SER A 64 11.27 -1.82 5.59
CA SER A 64 10.33 -0.71 5.32
C SER A 64 10.42 -0.27 3.86
N GLN A 65 11.62 -0.20 3.31
CA GLN A 65 11.85 0.16 1.91
C GLN A 65 11.19 -0.82 0.94
N PHE A 66 11.32 -2.12 1.19
CA PHE A 66 10.67 -3.14 0.36
C PHE A 66 9.14 -2.97 0.38
N LYS A 67 8.54 -2.75 1.56
CA LYS A 67 7.09 -2.55 1.69
C LYS A 67 6.63 -1.30 0.93
N GLN A 68 7.41 -0.21 0.99
CA GLN A 68 7.12 1.02 0.24
C GLN A 68 7.16 0.77 -1.27
N ASN A 69 8.19 0.10 -1.77
CA ASN A 69 8.32 -0.21 -3.20
C ASN A 69 7.15 -1.05 -3.71
N VAL A 70 6.75 -2.08 -2.96
CA VAL A 70 5.60 -2.93 -3.31
C VAL A 70 4.29 -2.14 -3.29
N LEU A 71 4.09 -1.27 -2.29
CA LEU A 71 2.90 -0.42 -2.22
C LEU A 71 2.87 0.61 -3.34
N HIS A 72 4.00 1.22 -3.65
CA HIS A 72 4.10 2.16 -4.76
C HIS A 72 3.75 1.49 -6.10
N TYR A 73 4.26 0.27 -6.33
CA TYR A 73 3.88 -0.50 -7.51
C TYR A 73 2.36 -0.79 -7.52
N TYR A 74 1.80 -1.29 -6.41
CA TYR A 74 0.38 -1.58 -6.28
C TYR A 74 -0.51 -0.37 -6.63
N LEU A 75 -0.15 0.82 -6.11
CA LEU A 75 -0.93 2.04 -6.32
C LEU A 75 -0.90 2.54 -7.78
N ASN A 76 0.14 2.18 -8.54
CA ASN A 76 0.33 2.63 -9.91
C ASN A 76 -0.07 1.59 -10.97
N SER A 77 -0.08 0.29 -10.64
CA SER A 77 -0.33 -0.78 -11.60
C SER A 77 -1.81 -1.07 -11.86
N GLY A 78 -2.68 -0.79 -10.87
CA GLY A 78 -4.08 -1.19 -10.92
C GLY A 78 -4.32 -2.70 -10.72
N ASP A 79 -3.27 -3.47 -10.43
CA ASP A 79 -3.33 -4.91 -10.20
C ASP A 79 -4.02 -5.26 -8.88
N SER A 80 -4.52 -6.48 -8.75
CA SER A 80 -5.07 -6.94 -7.47
C SER A 80 -3.98 -7.21 -6.44
N TYR A 81 -4.32 -7.13 -5.13
CA TYR A 81 -3.39 -7.49 -4.05
C TYR A 81 -2.76 -8.87 -4.23
N LEU A 82 -3.51 -9.83 -4.79
CA LEU A 82 -3.01 -11.18 -5.02
C LEU A 82 -1.97 -11.19 -6.15
N ASP A 83 -2.23 -10.50 -7.25
CA ASP A 83 -1.34 -10.51 -8.41
C ASP A 83 -0.01 -9.80 -8.07
N VAL A 84 -0.07 -8.64 -7.40
CA VAL A 84 1.14 -7.97 -6.88
C VAL A 84 1.89 -8.85 -5.87
N ALA A 85 1.17 -9.52 -4.97
CA ALA A 85 1.81 -10.43 -4.01
C ALA A 85 2.52 -11.60 -4.71
N LEU A 86 1.95 -12.13 -5.77
CA LEU A 86 2.57 -13.18 -6.57
C LEU A 86 3.83 -12.67 -7.28
N GLN A 87 3.79 -11.48 -7.84
CA GLN A 87 4.92 -10.86 -8.54
C GLN A 87 6.11 -10.60 -7.59
N TYR A 88 5.83 -10.03 -6.40
CA TYR A 88 6.86 -9.69 -5.43
C TYR A 88 7.25 -10.81 -4.45
N GLY A 89 6.81 -12.03 -4.67
CA GLY A 89 7.19 -13.16 -3.83
C GLY A 89 6.52 -13.18 -2.45
N LEU A 90 5.47 -12.39 -2.22
CA LEU A 90 4.75 -12.38 -0.95
C LEU A 90 3.92 -13.67 -0.76
N PRO A 91 3.73 -14.11 0.49
CA PRO A 91 2.98 -15.33 0.78
C PRO A 91 1.47 -15.19 0.51
N SER A 92 0.93 -14.00 0.58
CA SER A 92 -0.48 -13.74 0.27
C SER A 92 -0.75 -12.26 0.00
N GLY A 93 -1.83 -11.97 -0.75
CA GLY A 93 -2.32 -10.60 -0.96
C GLY A 93 -2.82 -9.93 0.33
N ASP A 94 -3.27 -10.71 1.33
CA ASP A 94 -3.73 -10.20 2.63
C ASP A 94 -2.61 -9.46 3.38
N LEU A 95 -1.36 -9.90 3.18
CA LEU A 95 -0.19 -9.23 3.76
C LEU A 95 -0.01 -7.83 3.16
N LEU A 96 -0.09 -7.71 1.85
CA LEU A 96 -0.01 -6.43 1.14
C LEU A 96 -1.18 -5.52 1.52
N GLN A 97 -2.39 -6.06 1.60
CA GLN A 97 -3.57 -5.33 2.07
C GLN A 97 -3.36 -4.76 3.48
N SER A 98 -2.77 -5.56 4.39
CA SER A 98 -2.48 -5.08 5.74
C SER A 98 -1.44 -3.95 5.77
N TRP A 99 -0.45 -3.98 4.86
CA TRP A 99 0.51 -2.89 4.71
C TRP A 99 -0.15 -1.63 4.15
N HIS A 100 -1.02 -1.79 3.16
CA HIS A 100 -1.76 -0.67 2.58
C HIS A 100 -2.64 0.03 3.61
N GLN A 101 -3.40 -0.72 4.42
CA GLN A 101 -4.20 -0.15 5.51
C GLN A 101 -3.34 0.58 6.55
N LYS A 102 -2.17 0.05 6.91
CA LYS A 102 -1.23 0.74 7.81
C LYS A 102 -0.68 2.02 7.19
N PHE A 103 -0.35 1.97 5.93
CA PHE A 103 0.12 3.14 5.19
C PHE A 103 -0.93 4.25 5.12
N LEU A 104 -2.20 3.89 4.86
CA LEU A 104 -3.32 4.86 4.86
C LEU A 104 -3.55 5.49 6.24
N ARG A 105 -3.32 4.75 7.33
CA ARG A 105 -3.56 5.22 8.70
C ARG A 105 -2.38 5.98 9.29
N GLU A 106 -1.18 5.53 9.06
CA GLU A 106 0.03 5.97 9.77
C GLU A 106 1.13 6.48 8.81
N GLY A 107 0.86 6.54 7.50
CA GLY A 107 1.84 6.91 6.50
C GLY A 107 3.01 5.91 6.41
N ILE A 108 4.16 6.42 5.97
CA ILE A 108 5.40 5.61 5.82
C ILE A 108 5.86 5.03 7.17
N GLU A 109 5.64 5.74 8.27
CA GLU A 109 6.01 5.28 9.61
C GLU A 109 5.30 3.99 10.01
N GLY A 110 4.04 3.79 9.55
CA GLY A 110 3.26 2.57 9.79
C GLY A 110 3.88 1.30 9.20
N LEU A 111 4.77 1.45 8.21
CA LEU A 111 5.48 0.33 7.58
C LEU A 111 6.75 -0.08 8.33
N SER A 112 7.21 0.76 9.25
CA SER A 112 8.40 0.49 10.06
C SER A 112 8.13 -0.64 11.06
N PRO A 113 9.14 -1.48 11.37
CA PRO A 113 8.99 -2.52 12.36
C PRO A 113 8.75 -1.90 13.73
N LYS A 114 7.57 -2.13 14.32
CA LYS A 114 7.30 -1.73 15.70
C LYS A 114 7.99 -2.72 16.66
N GLN A 115 8.59 -2.22 17.73
CA GLN A 115 9.16 -3.06 18.78
C GLN A 115 8.08 -4.00 19.32
N LYS A 116 8.38 -5.31 19.32
CA LYS A 116 7.53 -6.32 19.93
C LYS A 116 7.75 -6.29 21.45
N GLY A 117 6.67 -6.24 22.18
CA GLY A 117 6.70 -6.40 23.62
C GLY A 117 5.59 -5.59 24.27
N ARG A 118 5.18 -6.02 25.47
CA ARG A 118 4.35 -5.21 26.38
C ARG A 118 5.16 -3.95 26.68
N PRO A 119 4.59 -2.74 26.57
CA PRO A 119 5.29 -1.54 27.01
C PRO A 119 5.80 -1.77 28.44
N SER A 120 7.10 -1.62 28.67
CA SER A 120 7.66 -1.72 30.00
C SER A 120 6.94 -0.71 30.91
N MET A 121 6.32 -1.19 31.96
CA MET A 121 5.66 -0.32 32.96
C MET A 121 6.63 0.69 33.60
N SER A 122 7.93 0.47 33.45
CA SER A 122 8.98 1.33 34.01
C SER A 122 9.44 2.46 33.08
N LYS A 123 8.88 2.63 31.90
CA LYS A 123 9.08 3.89 31.18
C LYS A 123 8.22 4.94 31.89
N LYS A 124 8.76 5.51 32.99
CA LYS A 124 8.45 6.88 33.41
C LYS A 124 8.12 7.65 32.13
N LYS A 125 6.92 8.27 32.08
CA LYS A 125 6.59 9.26 31.05
C LYS A 125 7.87 10.00 30.74
N LYS A 126 8.51 9.73 29.60
CA LYS A 126 9.42 10.69 29.02
C LYS A 126 8.51 11.90 28.91
N GLN A 127 8.74 12.84 29.82
CA GLN A 127 8.16 14.17 29.68
C GLN A 127 8.40 14.50 28.22
N ILE A 128 7.31 14.63 27.50
CA ILE A 128 7.35 15.30 26.21
C ILE A 128 7.89 16.65 26.61
N GLN A 129 9.22 16.83 26.45
CA GLN A 129 9.77 18.15 26.57
C GLN A 129 8.97 18.96 25.56
N PRO A 130 8.26 20.00 26.01
CA PRO A 130 7.54 20.82 25.05
C PRO A 130 8.58 21.20 24.00
N LYS A 131 8.30 20.82 22.74
CA LYS A 131 9.15 21.28 21.62
C LYS A 131 9.34 22.77 21.88
N LYS A 132 10.60 23.21 22.05
CA LYS A 132 10.91 24.64 22.19
C LYS A 132 10.00 25.35 21.19
N PRO A 133 9.24 26.36 21.62
CA PRO A 133 8.41 27.09 20.69
C PRO A 133 9.28 27.48 19.50
N MET A 134 8.89 27.08 18.33
CA MET A 134 9.60 27.31 17.09
C MET A 134 9.74 28.85 16.96
N THR A 135 10.92 29.34 16.72
CA THR A 135 11.10 30.80 16.50
C THR A 135 10.29 31.19 15.27
N ARG A 136 9.81 32.42 15.23
CA ARG A 136 9.05 32.97 14.10
C ARG A 136 9.76 32.74 12.76
N GLU A 137 11.11 32.87 12.77
CA GLU A 137 11.94 32.57 11.60
C GLU A 137 11.85 31.13 11.13
N GLN A 138 11.96 30.18 12.05
CA GLN A 138 11.83 28.75 11.72
C GLN A 138 10.42 28.38 11.19
N ALA A 139 9.37 29.02 11.72
CA ALA A 139 8.02 28.83 11.23
C ALA A 139 7.89 29.39 9.80
N LEU A 140 8.41 30.57 9.52
CA LEU A 140 8.43 31.18 8.20
C LEU A 140 9.31 30.40 7.20
N GLU A 141 10.41 29.84 7.63
CA GLU A 141 11.26 28.97 6.79
C GLU A 141 10.50 27.71 6.38
N GLN A 142 9.83 27.04 7.31
CA GLN A 142 9.03 25.85 7.00
C GLN A 142 7.87 26.17 6.07
N GLU A 143 7.19 27.30 6.29
CA GLU A 143 6.11 27.77 5.41
C GLU A 143 6.65 28.05 3.99
N ASN A 144 7.79 28.70 3.87
CA ASN A 144 8.46 28.94 2.58
C ASN A 144 8.88 27.66 1.87
N GLU A 145 9.40 26.65 2.59
CA GLU A 145 9.73 25.35 2.01
C GLU A 145 8.48 24.65 1.50
N LEU A 146 7.39 24.70 2.25
CA LEU A 146 6.12 24.08 1.88
C LEU A 146 5.53 24.74 0.64
N LEU A 147 5.48 26.07 0.60
CA LEU A 147 5.02 26.84 -0.57
C LEU A 147 5.87 26.60 -1.82
N ARG A 148 7.18 26.50 -1.67
CA ARG A 148 8.09 26.16 -2.78
C ARG A 148 7.84 24.74 -3.31
N ALA A 149 7.58 23.79 -2.43
CA ALA A 149 7.24 22.42 -2.82
C ALA A 149 5.90 22.36 -3.56
N GLU A 150 4.89 23.09 -3.10
CA GLU A 150 3.58 23.21 -3.75
C GLU A 150 3.69 23.86 -5.13
N LEU A 151 4.44 24.94 -5.26
CA LEU A 151 4.69 25.58 -6.56
C LEU A 151 5.42 24.64 -7.53
N ALA A 152 6.41 23.89 -7.05
CA ALA A 152 7.10 22.90 -7.86
C ALA A 152 6.16 21.78 -8.34
N PHE A 153 5.25 21.34 -7.47
CA PHE A 153 4.24 20.35 -7.79
C PHE A 153 3.24 20.87 -8.83
N ILE A 154 2.72 22.09 -8.67
CA ILE A 154 1.81 22.74 -9.63
C ILE A 154 2.48 22.90 -10.99
N LYS A 155 3.75 23.37 -11.03
CA LYS A 155 4.53 23.48 -12.28
C LYS A 155 4.66 22.12 -12.98
N LYS A 156 4.91 21.05 -12.23
CA LYS A 156 5.03 19.70 -12.75
C LYS A 156 3.70 19.18 -13.31
N LEU A 157 2.58 19.42 -12.61
CA LEU A 157 1.24 19.07 -13.11
C LEU A 157 0.93 19.78 -14.44
N ARG A 158 1.19 21.09 -14.51
CA ARG A 158 0.99 21.86 -15.74
C ARG A 158 1.87 21.37 -16.89
N ALA A 159 3.12 21.04 -16.61
CA ALA A 159 4.02 20.47 -17.62
C ALA A 159 3.57 19.10 -18.15
N LEU A 160 2.82 18.35 -17.36
CA LEU A 160 2.22 17.05 -17.73
C LEU A 160 0.83 17.21 -18.37
N GLY A 161 0.31 18.43 -18.55
CA GLY A 161 -1.03 18.68 -19.07
C GLY A 161 -2.15 18.25 -18.13
N MET A 162 -1.86 18.09 -16.84
CA MET A 162 -2.83 17.69 -15.82
C MET A 162 -3.45 18.92 -15.15
N ASP A 163 -4.73 18.82 -14.82
CA ASP A 163 -5.43 19.89 -14.08
C ASP A 163 -4.92 19.99 -12.63
N VAL A 164 -4.78 21.25 -12.19
CA VAL A 164 -4.41 21.55 -10.80
C VAL A 164 -5.62 21.31 -9.89
N PRO A 165 -5.52 20.54 -8.81
CA PRO A 165 -6.61 20.32 -7.86
C PRO A 165 -7.19 21.65 -7.34
N GLU A 166 -8.51 21.75 -7.22
CA GLU A 166 -9.20 22.99 -6.82
C GLU A 166 -8.73 23.58 -5.49
N ARG A 167 -8.33 22.70 -4.55
CA ARG A 167 -7.77 23.11 -3.27
C ARG A 167 -6.53 24.01 -3.42
N LEU A 168 -5.70 23.75 -4.44
CA LEU A 168 -4.47 24.51 -4.70
C LEU A 168 -4.72 25.74 -5.61
N LYS A 169 -5.90 25.83 -6.23
CA LYS A 169 -6.28 27.00 -7.03
C LYS A 169 -6.68 28.18 -6.14
N ASN A 170 -7.31 27.90 -4.99
CA ASN A 170 -7.86 28.94 -4.10
C ASN A 170 -6.81 29.61 -3.22
N GLU A 171 -5.58 29.09 -3.15
CA GLU A 171 -4.47 29.66 -2.38
C GLU A 171 -3.53 30.53 -3.21
N MET A 172 -3.76 30.67 -4.52
CA MET A 172 -2.95 31.55 -5.37
C MET A 172 -3.49 32.98 -5.32
N PRO A 173 -2.66 33.99 -4.98
CA PRO A 173 -3.05 35.38 -5.18
C PRO A 173 -3.26 35.63 -6.67
N GLU A 174 -4.38 36.26 -7.02
CA GLU A 174 -4.66 36.68 -8.38
C GLU A 174 -3.50 37.53 -8.90
N SER A 175 -2.81 37.04 -9.92
CA SER A 175 -1.78 37.84 -10.59
C SER A 175 -2.44 39.05 -11.23
N SER A 176 -2.16 40.21 -10.69
CA SER A 176 -2.53 41.51 -11.28
C SER A 176 -2.10 41.54 -12.74
N THR A 177 -3.06 41.47 -13.63
CA THR A 177 -2.85 41.78 -15.04
C THR A 177 -2.65 43.29 -15.13
N ASN A 178 -1.40 43.72 -15.10
CA ASN A 178 -1.04 45.08 -15.50
C ASN A 178 -1.26 45.18 -17.02
N SER A 179 -2.41 45.69 -17.39
CA SER A 179 -2.64 46.21 -18.73
C SER A 179 -1.97 47.61 -18.79
N GLU A 180 -0.73 47.62 -19.32
CA GLU A 180 -0.18 48.87 -19.80
C GLU A 180 -0.98 49.33 -21.00
N VAL A 181 -1.83 50.32 -20.76
CA VAL A 181 -2.39 51.14 -21.81
C VAL A 181 -1.34 52.14 -22.23
N SER A 182 -0.72 51.89 -23.37
CA SER A 182 0.00 52.96 -24.12
C SER A 182 -1.02 53.96 -24.60
N SER A 183 -0.88 55.18 -24.19
CA SER A 183 -1.44 56.36 -24.83
C SER A 183 -0.34 57.20 -25.38
N ASP A 184 -0.36 57.43 -26.67
CA ASP A 184 0.19 58.53 -27.44
C ASP A 184 1.12 59.53 -26.83
#